data_b22e5ec5601d6b6f93568aacd68e743e
#
_entry.id   b22e5ec5601d6b6f93568aacd68e743e
#
_cell.length_a   1.000
_cell.length_b   1.000
_cell.length_c   1.000
_cell.angle_alpha   90.00
_cell.angle_beta   90.00
_cell.angle_gamma   90.00
#
_symmetry.space_group_name_H-M   'P 1'
#
loop_
_entity.id
_entity.type
_entity.pdbx_description
1 polymer ?
#
loop_
_entity_poly.entity_id
_entity_poly.type
_entity_poly.pdbx_seq_one_letter_code
_entity_poly.pdbx_strand_id
1 'polypeptide(L)'
;MRDFISVFAGLLATSGMAWAEPCRVAQTDRLNVHGEPNGPIVGTLNEGTIVSMSSVITVQRHRWAKIVPLQGRRGWVLRNYLLCEF
;
A
#
# COMPACT_ATOMS: atom_id res chain seq x y z
N MET A 1 28.98 25.23 -6.70
CA MET A 1 28.74 24.95 -6.49
C MET A 1 28.30 24.55 -6.33
N ARG A 2 28.22 24.30 -6.22
CA ARG A 2 27.72 23.77 -6.04
C ARG A 2 26.96 23.20 -6.06
N ASP A 3 26.93 22.96 -6.03
CA ASP A 3 26.24 22.26 -6.08
C ASP A 3 25.60 21.79 -6.02
N PHE A 4 25.51 21.77 -6.02
CA PHE A 4 24.85 21.15 -6.10
C PHE A 4 24.18 20.71 -5.91
N ILE A 5 24.33 20.85 -5.87
CA ILE A 5 23.74 20.26 -5.83
C ILE A 5 23.03 19.91 -5.82
N SER A 6 23.06 20.02 -5.83
CA SER A 6 22.33 19.54 -5.99
C SER A 6 21.69 19.11 -6.09
N VAL A 7 21.80 19.23 -6.13
CA VAL A 7 21.20 18.67 -6.38
C VAL A 7 20.71 18.18 -6.22
N PHE A 8 20.62 18.00 -6.04
CA PHE A 8 20.11 17.35 -6.07
C PHE A 8 19.51 16.92 -5.95
N ALA A 9 19.61 17.04 -5.89
CA ALA A 9 18.98 16.46 -5.89
C ALA A 9 18.29 16.08 -6.04
N GLY A 10 18.20 16.17 -6.08
CA GLY A 10 17.50 15.68 -6.31
C GLY A 10 16.89 15.18 -6.50
N LEU A 11 16.92 15.23 -6.59
CA LEU A 11 16.45 14.63 -6.81
C LEU A 11 15.97 13.99 -6.79
N LEU A 12 15.86 13.85 -6.69
CA LEU A 12 15.56 13.12 -6.50
C LEU A 12 14.82 12.59 -6.62
N ALA A 13 14.60 12.70 -6.62
CA ALA A 13 14.03 12.17 -6.59
C ALA A 13 13.38 11.81 -6.92
N THR A 14 13.29 11.94 -6.86
CA THR A 14 12.63 11.67 -7.14
C THR A 14 12.15 11.25 -7.71
N SER A 15 12.28 11.49 -7.66
CA SER A 15 11.75 11.12 -8.60
C SER A 15 10.78 10.16 -8.94
N GLY A 16 9.99 10.31 -9.40
CA GLY A 16 9.00 9.40 -9.85
C GLY A 16 8.90 8.08 -9.17
N MET A 17 9.43 8.00 -8.05
CA MET A 17 9.33 6.78 -7.28
C MET A 17 7.94 6.66 -6.73
N ALA A 18 7.27 5.58 -7.08
CA ALA A 18 6.02 5.27 -6.43
C ALA A 18 6.30 5.05 -4.96
N TRP A 19 5.71 5.84 -4.15
CA TRP A 19 5.84 5.70 -2.71
C TRP A 19 4.98 4.57 -2.23
N ALA A 20 5.60 3.62 -1.52
CA ALA A 20 4.87 2.60 -0.81
C ALA A 20 4.84 3.02 0.65
N GLU A 21 3.66 3.10 1.20
CA GLU A 21 3.47 3.51 2.57
C GLU A 21 3.27 2.28 3.44
N PRO A 22 4.00 2.13 4.56
CA PRO A 22 3.77 0.99 5.43
C PRO A 22 2.44 1.15 6.16
N CYS A 23 1.66 0.09 6.18
CA CYS A 23 0.38 0.07 6.83
C CYS A 23 0.23 -1.25 7.57
N ARG A 24 -0.63 -1.25 8.59
CA ARG A 24 -0.89 -2.43 9.41
C ARG A 24 -2.35 -2.81 9.31
N VAL A 25 -2.62 -4.10 9.18
CA VAL A 25 -3.99 -4.60 9.22
C VAL A 25 -4.56 -4.36 10.61
N ALA A 26 -5.72 -3.71 10.68
CA ALA A 26 -6.35 -3.33 11.94
C ALA A 26 -7.87 -3.44 11.84
N GLN A 27 -8.52 -3.57 12.98
CA GLN A 27 -9.97 -3.59 13.11
C GLN A 27 -10.64 -4.80 12.47
N THR A 28 -9.86 -5.84 12.22
CA THR A 28 -10.39 -7.12 11.77
C THR A 28 -9.36 -8.18 12.13
N ASP A 29 -9.81 -9.35 12.50
CA ASP A 29 -8.90 -10.45 12.82
C ASP A 29 -8.21 -10.95 11.56
N ARG A 30 -8.92 -10.92 10.45
CA ARG A 30 -8.42 -11.46 9.20
C ARG A 30 -8.99 -10.66 8.05
N LEU A 31 -8.12 -10.13 7.23
CA LEU A 31 -8.48 -9.27 6.11
C LEU A 31 -8.35 -10.04 4.81
N ASN A 32 -9.42 -10.05 4.03
CA ASN A 32 -9.39 -10.70 2.73
C ASN A 32 -8.57 -9.89 1.75
N VAL A 33 -7.74 -10.60 0.97
CA VAL A 33 -6.97 -10.00 -0.12
C VAL A 33 -7.59 -10.45 -1.43
N HIS A 34 -7.88 -9.50 -2.29
CA HIS A 34 -8.53 -9.74 -3.58
C HIS A 34 -7.52 -9.58 -4.70
N GLY A 35 -7.67 -10.34 -5.78
CA GLY A 35 -6.79 -10.22 -6.94
C GLY A 35 -6.95 -8.90 -7.65
N GLU A 36 -8.15 -8.33 -7.60
CA GLU A 36 -8.45 -7.01 -8.12
C GLU A 36 -9.57 -6.43 -7.28
N PRO A 37 -9.78 -5.11 -7.35
CA PRO A 37 -10.83 -4.49 -6.55
C PRO A 37 -12.17 -5.14 -6.82
N ASN A 38 -12.84 -5.55 -5.74
CA ASN A 38 -14.14 -6.21 -5.83
C ASN A 38 -14.09 -7.55 -6.58
N GLY A 39 -12.91 -8.12 -6.73
CA GLY A 39 -12.71 -9.39 -7.43
C GLY A 39 -12.60 -10.56 -6.48
N PRO A 40 -12.12 -11.69 -6.99
CA PRO A 40 -12.04 -12.91 -6.17
C PRO A 40 -11.01 -12.78 -5.07
N ILE A 41 -11.28 -13.46 -3.97
CA ILE A 41 -10.36 -13.50 -2.83
C ILE A 41 -9.23 -14.46 -3.17
N VAL A 42 -7.99 -13.99 -3.04
CA VAL A 42 -6.81 -14.78 -3.34
C VAL A 42 -5.98 -15.09 -2.09
N GLY A 43 -6.37 -14.54 -0.95
CA GLY A 43 -5.66 -14.81 0.30
C GLY A 43 -6.25 -14.03 1.45
N THR A 44 -5.60 -14.15 2.60
CA THR A 44 -5.99 -13.40 3.80
C THR A 44 -4.75 -12.93 4.53
N LEU A 45 -4.92 -11.89 5.35
CA LEU A 45 -3.88 -11.35 6.19
C LEU A 45 -4.41 -11.26 7.60
N ASN A 46 -3.59 -11.64 8.55
CA ASN A 46 -3.96 -11.56 9.97
C ASN A 46 -3.83 -10.13 10.48
N GLU A 47 -4.58 -9.81 11.50
CA GLU A 47 -4.45 -8.54 12.17
C GLU A 47 -3.01 -8.30 12.59
N GLY A 48 -2.54 -7.07 12.42
CA GLY A 48 -1.17 -6.71 12.77
C GLY A 48 -0.15 -6.91 11.66
N THR A 49 -0.54 -7.57 10.56
CA THR A 49 0.37 -7.76 9.43
C THR A 49 0.73 -6.42 8.81
N ILE A 50 2.02 -6.22 8.56
CA ILE A 50 2.51 -5.01 7.91
C ILE A 50 2.60 -5.25 6.42
N VAL A 51 2.06 -4.32 5.65
CA VAL A 51 2.09 -4.36 4.19
C VAL A 51 2.51 -3.00 3.66
N SER A 52 2.96 -2.96 2.41
CA SER A 52 3.24 -1.70 1.73
C SER A 52 2.05 -1.35 0.85
N MET A 53 1.47 -0.18 1.05
CA MET A 53 0.35 0.31 0.26
C MET A 53 0.87 1.26 -0.79
N SER A 54 0.57 0.99 -2.06
CA SER A 54 1.10 1.79 -3.16
C SER A 54 0.07 2.72 -3.80
N SER A 55 -1.20 2.39 -3.72
CA SER A 55 -2.23 3.24 -4.31
C SER A 55 -3.59 2.91 -3.71
N VAL A 56 -4.52 3.84 -3.85
CA VAL A 56 -5.89 3.66 -3.39
C VAL A 56 -6.81 4.10 -4.51
N ILE A 57 -7.79 3.29 -4.82
CA ILE A 57 -8.81 3.64 -5.81
C ILE A 57 -10.18 3.39 -5.21
N THR A 58 -11.18 4.03 -5.78
CA THR A 58 -12.57 3.84 -5.35
C THR A 58 -13.31 3.08 -6.43
N VAL A 59 -13.95 1.97 -6.03
CA VAL A 59 -14.78 1.17 -6.91
C VAL A 59 -16.08 0.91 -6.17
N GLN A 60 -17.20 1.31 -6.76
CA GLN A 60 -18.52 1.07 -6.20
C GLN A 60 -18.62 1.53 -4.74
N ARG A 61 -18.14 2.74 -4.47
CA ARG A 61 -18.22 3.40 -3.16
C ARG A 61 -17.31 2.83 -2.11
N HIS A 62 -16.47 1.87 -2.47
CA HIS A 62 -15.49 1.32 -1.55
C HIS A 62 -14.10 1.73 -1.99
N ARG A 63 -13.26 2.08 -1.02
CA ARG A 63 -11.87 2.38 -1.30
C ARG A 63 -11.05 1.13 -1.18
N TRP A 64 -10.27 0.86 -2.19
CA TRP A 64 -9.41 -0.32 -2.28
C TRP A 64 -7.97 0.11 -2.30
N ALA A 65 -7.16 -0.54 -1.48
CA ALA A 65 -5.73 -0.26 -1.39
C ALA A 65 -4.97 -1.37 -2.08
N LYS A 66 -4.05 -0.99 -2.96
CA LYS A 66 -3.15 -1.93 -3.59
C LYS A 66 -1.99 -2.17 -2.66
N ILE A 67 -1.74 -3.41 -2.30
CA ILE A 67 -0.75 -3.74 -1.30
C ILE A 67 0.24 -4.79 -1.80
N VAL A 68 1.42 -4.76 -1.19
CA VAL A 68 2.43 -5.80 -1.35
C VAL A 68 2.79 -6.28 0.04
N PRO A 69 2.43 -7.50 0.42
CA PRO A 69 2.89 -8.07 1.69
C PRO A 69 4.40 -8.22 1.69
N LEU A 70 4.99 -8.25 2.87
CA LEU A 70 6.44 -8.35 2.97
C LEU A 70 7.00 -9.59 2.29
N GLN A 71 6.18 -10.61 2.09
CA GLN A 71 6.62 -11.83 1.43
C GLN A 71 5.94 -12.02 0.08
N GLY A 72 5.68 -10.93 -0.60
CA GLY A 72 5.70 -11.02 -2.02
C GLY A 72 4.44 -10.99 -2.82
N ARG A 73 3.27 -11.25 -2.35
CA ARG A 73 2.14 -11.31 -3.25
C ARG A 73 1.39 -9.98 -3.28
N ARG A 74 1.08 -9.50 -4.48
CA ARG A 74 0.29 -8.28 -4.64
C ARG A 74 -1.18 -8.61 -4.52
N GLY A 75 -1.94 -7.62 -4.09
CA GLY A 75 -3.37 -7.77 -4.03
C GLY A 75 -4.04 -6.48 -3.62
N TRP A 76 -5.34 -6.56 -3.44
CA TRP A 76 -6.17 -5.42 -3.08
C TRP A 76 -6.95 -5.75 -1.82
N VAL A 77 -7.01 -4.78 -0.91
CA VAL A 77 -7.77 -4.91 0.32
C VAL A 77 -8.62 -3.67 0.51
N LEU A 78 -9.66 -3.80 1.32
CA LEU A 78 -10.45 -2.63 1.68
C LEU A 78 -9.59 -1.69 2.53
N ARG A 79 -9.53 -0.42 2.11
CA ARG A 79 -8.63 0.57 2.70
C ARG A 79 -8.92 0.82 4.17
N ASN A 80 -10.17 0.74 4.58
CA ASN A 80 -10.54 1.07 5.95
C ASN A 80 -10.05 0.06 6.99
N TYR A 81 -9.47 -1.06 6.57
CA TYR A 81 -8.87 -2.02 7.49
C TYR A 81 -7.35 -1.87 7.55
N LEU A 82 -6.81 -0.78 7.02
CA LEU A 82 -5.39 -0.49 7.11
C LEU A 82 -5.15 0.74 7.96
N LEU A 83 -4.24 0.62 8.89
CA LEU A 83 -3.76 1.74 9.69
C LEU A 83 -2.37 2.09 9.20
N CYS A 84 -2.23 3.28 8.64
CA CYS A 84 -1.01 3.67 7.93
C CYS A 84 -0.19 4.72 8.67
N GLU A 85 -0.64 5.14 9.84
CA GLU A 85 0.11 6.08 10.67
C GLU A 85 0.44 5.39 11.97
N PHE A 86 1.70 5.07 12.15
CA PHE A 86 2.13 4.47 13.40
C PHE A 86 3.61 4.68 13.65
#